data_fec619fbf7fe5ebef49f3a9ea167679c
#
_entry.id   fec619fbf7fe5ebef49f3a9ea167679c
#
_cell.length_a   1.000
_cell.length_b   1.000
_cell.length_c   1.000
_cell.angle_alpha   90.00
_cell.angle_beta   90.00
_cell.angle_gamma   90.00
#
_symmetry.space_group_name_H-M   'P 1'
#
loop_
_entity.id
_entity.type
_entity.pdbx_description
1 polymer ?
#
loop_
_entity_poly.entity_id
_entity_poly.type
_entity_poly.pdbx_seq_one_letter_code
_entity_poly.pdbx_strand_id
1 'polypeptide(L)'
;MKVNGLIEKLGLEVLCEGDAARECEGCYSGDLLSWVMSRAKENDIWLTVMGNVNAVAVAVLTDCACIVLTENSALDDEAKQRADMQGITILRSDKNAYELSVLISQLL
;
A
#
# COMPACT_ATOMS: atom_id res chain seq x y z
N MET A 1 12.53 -0.46 8.10
CA MET A 1 12.49 -0.07 6.65
C MET A 1 11.48 1.04 6.47
N LYS A 2 11.92 2.15 5.91
CA LYS A 2 11.02 3.28 5.62
C LYS A 2 10.38 3.12 4.24
N VAL A 3 9.26 3.80 4.02
CA VAL A 3 8.55 3.77 2.72
C VAL A 3 9.48 4.14 1.56
N ASN A 4 10.32 5.18 1.70
CA ASN A 4 11.26 5.55 0.64
C ASN A 4 12.27 4.44 0.33
N GLY A 5 12.72 3.69 1.32
CA GLY A 5 13.59 2.54 1.13
C GLY A 5 12.88 1.40 0.41
N LEU A 6 11.62 1.16 0.73
CA LEU A 6 10.79 0.16 0.04
C LEU A 6 10.65 0.51 -1.43
N ILE A 7 10.34 1.77 -1.74
CA ILE A 7 10.20 2.25 -3.13
C ILE A 7 11.48 1.98 -3.91
N GLU A 8 12.61 2.36 -3.35
CA GLU A 8 13.91 2.20 -4.00
C GLU A 8 14.28 0.73 -4.20
N LYS A 9 14.16 -0.08 -3.15
CA LYS A 9 14.56 -1.49 -3.18
C LYS A 9 13.72 -2.33 -4.14
N LEU A 10 12.43 -2.05 -4.25
CA LEU A 10 11.52 -2.83 -5.09
C LEU A 10 11.18 -2.15 -6.42
N GLY A 11 11.70 -0.96 -6.68
CA GLY A 11 11.43 -0.23 -7.92
C GLY A 11 9.97 0.10 -8.10
N LEU A 12 9.30 0.53 -7.04
CA LEU A 12 7.86 0.78 -7.07
C LEU A 12 7.54 2.13 -7.73
N GLU A 13 6.45 2.15 -8.48
CA GLU A 13 5.92 3.38 -9.06
C GLU A 13 5.15 4.14 -7.98
N VAL A 14 5.40 5.44 -7.84
CA VAL A 14 4.69 6.29 -6.87
C VAL A 14 3.49 6.93 -7.55
N LEU A 15 2.28 6.54 -7.14
CA LEU A 15 1.03 7.11 -7.66
C LEU A 15 0.52 8.26 -6.79
N CYS A 16 0.67 8.14 -5.48
CA CYS A 16 0.34 9.19 -4.52
C CYS A 16 1.44 9.26 -3.49
N GLU A 17 1.93 10.46 -3.22
CA GLU A 17 2.95 10.68 -2.21
C GLU A 17 2.33 11.03 -0.87
N GLY A 18 2.68 10.26 0.16
CA GLY A 18 2.40 10.58 1.54
C GLY A 18 3.71 10.77 2.30
N ASP A 19 3.77 10.29 3.53
CA ASP A 19 4.99 10.37 4.34
C ASP A 19 5.99 9.28 3.94
N ALA A 20 6.98 9.65 3.13
CA ALA A 20 8.01 8.73 2.65
C ALA A 20 8.98 8.27 3.77
N ALA A 21 9.01 8.97 4.89
CA ALA A 21 9.84 8.60 6.03
C ALA A 21 9.14 7.67 7.01
N ARG A 22 7.88 7.31 6.74
CA ARG A 22 7.10 6.44 7.60
C ARG A 22 7.69 5.04 7.65
N GLU A 23 7.76 4.46 8.85
CA GLU A 23 8.26 3.09 9.03
C GLU A 23 7.25 2.06 8.53
N CYS A 24 7.77 1.01 7.91
CA CYS A 24 7.03 -0.17 7.54
C CYS A 24 7.41 -1.28 8.52
N GLU A 25 6.44 -1.80 9.25
CA GLU A 25 6.70 -2.78 10.32
C GLU A 25 6.18 -4.17 9.99
N GLY A 26 5.30 -4.29 9.01
CA GLY A 26 4.73 -5.56 8.61
C GLY A 26 4.12 -5.47 7.23
N CYS A 27 3.42 -6.52 6.82
CA CYS A 27 2.78 -6.60 5.51
C CYS A 27 1.48 -7.39 5.63
N TYR A 28 0.41 -6.85 5.04
CA TYR A 28 -0.86 -7.54 4.91
C TYR A 28 -1.23 -7.61 3.44
N SER A 29 -1.61 -8.79 2.96
CA SER A 29 -2.06 -9.00 1.58
C SER A 29 -3.51 -9.43 1.58
N GLY A 30 -4.37 -8.69 0.89
CA GLY A 30 -5.77 -9.04 0.78
C GLY A 30 -6.60 -7.97 0.09
N ASP A 31 -7.72 -8.42 -0.51
CA ASP A 31 -8.60 -7.58 -1.32
C ASP A 31 -10.00 -7.47 -0.73
N LEU A 32 -10.34 -8.28 0.26
CA LEU A 32 -11.62 -8.19 0.94
C LEU A 32 -11.52 -7.13 2.02
N LEU A 33 -12.09 -5.95 1.76
CA LEU A 33 -11.88 -4.76 2.58
C LEU A 33 -12.31 -4.95 4.04
N SER A 34 -13.37 -5.71 4.31
CA SER A 34 -13.81 -5.99 5.68
C SER A 34 -12.76 -6.77 6.47
N TRP A 35 -12.03 -7.66 5.80
CA TRP A 35 -10.95 -8.41 6.44
C TRP A 35 -9.72 -7.54 6.65
N VAL A 36 -9.38 -6.74 5.65
CA VAL A 36 -8.25 -5.80 5.78
C VAL A 36 -8.48 -4.88 6.97
N MET A 37 -9.69 -4.31 7.05
CA MET A 37 -10.05 -3.37 8.11
C MET A 37 -9.88 -3.97 9.53
N SER A 38 -10.15 -5.26 9.68
CA SER A 38 -10.06 -5.94 10.98
C SER A 38 -8.71 -6.61 11.25
N ARG A 39 -7.88 -6.80 10.23
CA ARG A 39 -6.65 -7.60 10.35
C ARG A 39 -5.36 -6.87 10.04
N ALA A 40 -5.39 -5.90 9.13
CA ALA A 40 -4.22 -5.08 8.86
C ALA A 40 -3.88 -4.23 10.09
N LYS A 41 -2.61 -3.96 10.28
CA LYS A 41 -2.10 -3.26 11.47
C LYS A 41 -1.48 -1.94 11.09
N GLU A 42 -1.38 -1.07 12.07
CA GLU A 42 -0.62 0.17 11.94
C GLU A 42 0.78 -0.11 11.37
N ASN A 43 1.20 0.70 10.43
CA ASN A 43 2.48 0.60 9.76
C ASN A 43 2.67 -0.62 8.86
N ASP A 44 1.59 -1.34 8.52
CA ASP A 44 1.66 -2.41 7.54
C ASP A 44 1.81 -1.86 6.12
N ILE A 45 2.56 -2.60 5.30
CA ILE A 45 2.49 -2.46 3.85
C ILE A 45 1.28 -3.28 3.40
N TRP A 46 0.31 -2.63 2.76
CA TRP A 46 -0.89 -3.33 2.31
C TRP A 46 -0.81 -3.62 0.81
N LEU A 47 -0.75 -4.92 0.47
CA LEU A 47 -0.75 -5.39 -0.92
C LEU A 47 -2.19 -5.70 -1.34
N THR A 48 -2.65 -5.08 -2.42
CA THR A 48 -4.02 -5.26 -2.89
C THR A 48 -4.14 -4.90 -4.37
N VAL A 49 -5.20 -5.37 -5.01
CA VAL A 49 -5.60 -4.94 -6.35
C VAL A 49 -6.67 -3.84 -6.31
N MET A 50 -7.12 -3.45 -5.14
CA MET A 50 -8.24 -2.53 -4.95
C MET A 50 -7.79 -1.07 -5.02
N GLY A 51 -7.91 -0.46 -6.20
CA GLY A 51 -7.54 0.93 -6.44
C GLY A 51 -8.72 1.89 -6.39
N ASN A 52 -9.66 1.71 -5.46
CA ASN A 52 -10.86 2.53 -5.35
C ASN A 52 -10.87 3.36 -4.06
N VAL A 53 -11.84 4.27 -3.96
CA VAL A 53 -11.95 5.18 -2.82
C VAL A 53 -12.21 4.44 -1.49
N ASN A 54 -12.85 3.28 -1.54
CA ASN A 54 -13.10 2.49 -0.34
C ASN A 54 -11.79 1.92 0.24
N ALA A 55 -10.86 1.53 -0.64
CA ALA A 55 -9.54 1.09 -0.20
C ALA A 55 -8.79 2.22 0.50
N VAL A 56 -8.88 3.45 -0.02
CA VAL A 56 -8.26 4.61 0.63
C VAL A 56 -8.85 4.82 2.03
N ALA A 57 -10.17 4.71 2.17
CA ALA A 57 -10.82 4.84 3.48
C ALA A 57 -10.32 3.77 4.47
N VAL A 58 -10.17 2.54 4.00
CA VAL A 58 -9.64 1.45 4.84
C VAL A 58 -8.18 1.72 5.24
N ALA A 59 -7.37 2.24 4.32
CA ALA A 59 -5.98 2.61 4.63
C ALA A 59 -5.90 3.67 5.73
N VAL A 60 -6.80 4.64 5.73
CA VAL A 60 -6.88 5.66 6.78
C VAL A 60 -7.24 5.00 8.13
N LEU A 61 -8.25 4.13 8.12
CA LEU A 61 -8.74 3.48 9.35
C LEU A 61 -7.71 2.53 9.98
N THR A 62 -6.98 1.79 9.16
CA THR A 62 -5.96 0.85 9.64
C THR A 62 -4.64 1.52 9.96
N ASP A 63 -4.46 2.75 9.51
CA ASP A 63 -3.21 3.50 9.65
C ASP A 63 -2.02 2.73 9.05
N CYS A 64 -2.23 2.09 7.90
CA CYS A 64 -1.16 1.37 7.21
C CYS A 64 -0.10 2.34 6.70
N ALA A 65 1.11 1.84 6.48
CA ALA A 65 2.23 2.65 6.02
C ALA A 65 2.03 3.11 4.56
N CYS A 66 1.50 2.22 3.72
CA CYS A 66 1.24 2.50 2.31
C CYS A 66 0.36 1.41 1.71
N ILE A 67 -0.25 1.73 0.57
CA ILE A 67 -0.90 0.74 -0.30
C ILE A 67 0.07 0.44 -1.43
N VAL A 68 0.27 -0.83 -1.75
CA VAL A 68 0.98 -1.26 -2.96
C VAL A 68 -0.01 -2.00 -3.85
N LEU A 69 -0.37 -1.39 -4.97
CA LEU A 69 -1.22 -2.02 -5.98
C LEU A 69 -0.38 -3.04 -6.74
N THR A 70 -0.85 -4.29 -6.74
CA THR A 70 -0.16 -5.41 -7.39
C THR A 70 -0.65 -5.59 -8.81
N GLU A 71 0.17 -6.25 -9.65
CA GLU A 71 -0.19 -6.64 -11.03
C GLU A 71 -0.62 -5.47 -11.90
N ASN A 72 0.01 -4.31 -11.70
CA ASN A 72 -0.32 -3.07 -12.41
C ASN A 72 -1.79 -2.66 -12.29
N SER A 73 -2.44 -2.99 -11.20
CA SER A 73 -3.86 -2.66 -10.98
C SER A 73 -4.08 -1.16 -11.09
N ALA A 74 -5.23 -0.78 -11.64
CA ALA A 74 -5.57 0.61 -11.86
C ALA A 74 -5.93 1.32 -10.57
N LEU A 75 -5.57 2.61 -10.49
CA LEU A 75 -6.01 3.51 -9.43
C LEU A 75 -7.07 4.46 -10.01
N ASP A 76 -8.27 4.46 -9.42
CA ASP A 76 -9.33 5.35 -9.84
C ASP A 76 -8.99 6.81 -9.53
N ASP A 77 -9.42 7.74 -10.39
CA ASP A 77 -9.14 9.17 -10.20
C ASP A 77 -9.66 9.70 -8.87
N GLU A 78 -10.86 9.27 -8.47
CA GLU A 78 -11.44 9.66 -7.18
C GLU A 78 -10.60 9.14 -6.01
N ALA A 79 -10.10 7.92 -6.12
CA ALA A 79 -9.22 7.34 -5.10
C ALA A 79 -7.91 8.11 -4.99
N LYS A 80 -7.33 8.50 -6.12
CA LYS A 80 -6.10 9.30 -6.15
C LYS A 80 -6.31 10.64 -5.44
N GLN A 81 -7.41 11.34 -5.76
CA GLN A 81 -7.72 12.62 -5.14
C GLN A 81 -7.87 12.48 -3.62
N ARG A 82 -8.60 11.45 -3.19
CA ARG A 82 -8.82 11.20 -1.76
C ARG A 82 -7.51 10.85 -1.05
N ALA A 83 -6.67 10.02 -1.65
CA ALA A 83 -5.38 9.66 -1.08
C ALA A 83 -4.47 10.87 -0.94
N ASP A 84 -4.43 11.74 -1.95
CA ASP A 84 -3.65 12.97 -1.91
C ASP A 84 -4.13 13.88 -0.76
N MET A 85 -5.43 14.00 -0.57
CA MET A 85 -6.01 14.81 0.51
C MET A 85 -5.72 14.23 1.90
N GLN A 86 -5.70 12.90 2.02
CA GLN A 86 -5.51 12.20 3.30
C GLN A 86 -4.04 11.88 3.59
N GLY A 87 -3.13 12.20 2.67
CA GLY A 87 -1.72 11.90 2.86
C GLY A 87 -1.38 10.43 2.80
N ILE A 88 -2.15 9.62 2.06
CA ILE A 88 -1.93 8.18 1.92
C ILE A 88 -0.97 7.94 0.77
N THR A 89 0.11 7.21 1.04
CA THR A 89 1.04 6.76 -0.01
C THR A 89 0.44 5.59 -0.76
N ILE A 90 0.33 5.73 -2.09
CA ILE A 90 -0.09 4.64 -2.97
C ILE A 90 1.01 4.38 -3.99
N LEU A 91 1.47 3.14 -4.03
CA LEU A 91 2.53 2.66 -4.89
C LEU A 91 1.98 1.57 -5.80
N ARG A 92 2.70 1.25 -6.87
CA ARG A 92 2.28 0.19 -7.80
C ARG A 92 3.46 -0.62 -8.28
N SER A 93 3.23 -1.92 -8.49
CA SER A 93 4.19 -2.86 -9.05
C SER A 93 3.49 -3.75 -10.08
N ASP A 94 4.23 -4.22 -11.08
CA ASP A 94 3.77 -5.24 -12.01
C ASP A 94 3.80 -6.65 -11.42
N LYS A 95 4.48 -6.82 -10.28
CA LYS A 95 4.58 -8.11 -9.59
C LYS A 95 3.28 -8.47 -8.88
N ASN A 96 3.05 -9.78 -8.71
CA ASN A 96 1.89 -10.25 -7.96
C ASN A 96 2.15 -10.24 -6.45
N ALA A 97 1.10 -10.53 -5.68
CA ALA A 97 1.17 -10.50 -4.22
C ALA A 97 2.21 -11.47 -3.66
N TYR A 98 2.33 -12.66 -4.26
CA TYR A 98 3.32 -13.65 -3.79
C TYR A 98 4.75 -13.14 -3.97
N GLU A 99 5.08 -12.68 -5.17
CA GLU A 99 6.41 -12.17 -5.48
C GLU A 99 6.78 -11.00 -4.55
N LEU A 100 5.88 -10.05 -4.36
CA LEU A 100 6.09 -8.91 -3.48
C LEU A 100 6.25 -9.35 -2.03
N SER A 101 5.44 -10.30 -1.58
CA SER A 101 5.52 -10.80 -0.20
C SER A 101 6.88 -11.42 0.09
N VAL A 102 7.41 -12.21 -0.84
CA VAL A 102 8.73 -12.82 -0.71
C VAL A 102 9.82 -11.74 -0.60
N LEU A 103 9.77 -10.74 -1.48
CA LEU A 103 10.75 -9.65 -1.47
C LEU A 103 10.64 -8.80 -0.20
N ILE A 104 9.43 -8.46 0.22
CA ILE A 104 9.20 -7.66 1.42
C ILE A 104 9.65 -8.42 2.67
N SER A 105 9.42 -9.72 2.75
CA SER A 105 9.83 -10.54 3.89
C SER A 105 11.35 -10.53 4.11
N GLN A 106 12.11 -10.29 3.07
CA GLN A 106 13.57 -10.19 3.14
C GLN A 106 14.03 -8.81 3.61
N LEU A 107 13.17 -7.80 3.56
CA LEU A 107 13.50 -6.43 3.93
C LEU A 107 13.06 -6.06 5.36
N LEU A 108 12.11 -6.79 5.91
CA LEU A 108 11.55 -6.50 7.24
C LEU A 108 12.13 -7.40 8.37
#